data_6a8393736c33dc2dcc0fe3f2f63e2b03
#
_entry.id   6a8393736c33dc2dcc0fe3f2f63e2b03
#
_cell.length_a   1.000
_cell.length_b   1.000
_cell.length_c   1.000
_cell.angle_alpha   90.00
_cell.angle_beta   90.00
_cell.angle_gamma   90.00
#
_symmetry.space_group_name_H-M   'P 1'
#
loop_
_entity.id
_entity.type
_entity.pdbx_description
1 polymer ?
#
loop_
_entity_poly.entity_id
_entity_poly.type
_entity_poly.pdbx_seq_one_letter_code
_entity_poly.pdbx_strand_id
1 'polypeptide(L)'
;IPHDLQRQWIQGTGPAAKPNASLESSIRNAAYALLSGADGWMFDGEDALGQIASMSLDNQLNLKLAISKDPVFLKVAEQVAAEMNRWSEGFLGQEIVKDWKSQLDFTTKIFRCRGLHLDDRHIRDADGVALAASIADLCLYVVNNYRQLCKSGSSIVLYLPKIQTAGEAALWNSMLSALEDHLGLENGTIKVYLLVEQLEATYQLMEIRAVLGKHFVGYNTGRWDYINSVSDAMAWDKSFINPNIESVTMTYGYMRNYEDRVRRAVNTPDINGNCAIWQGGMEPNIPVGSAEGVAASMKKALAGAEREQREGASGKWVAHWKMVNIVRPVWEKIGEANQVGRKFPALTYTQQDADGLILLEPAPITIRGARNLLSVAIQYGNAFAQGMQAAALKAADDFGNDDILYLMEDMATGEIRLSIVWEWVHKGAKFTVDDPGTGVRAGDIFTKELLRSLIDEEYEKLLKADNKDVYDASKTTTLPIAREIAEIYV
;
A
#
# COMPACT_ATOMS: atom_id res chain seq x y z
N ILE A 1 5.34 -10.71 -20.86
CA ILE A 1 5.49 -10.93 -19.41
C ILE A 1 6.61 -11.95 -19.20
N PRO A 2 7.68 -11.62 -18.46
CA PRO A 2 8.76 -12.56 -18.14
C PRO A 2 8.26 -13.82 -17.42
N HIS A 3 9.03 -14.90 -17.51
CA HIS A 3 8.65 -16.19 -16.93
C HIS A 3 8.39 -16.11 -15.43
N ASP A 4 9.24 -15.43 -14.67
CA ASP A 4 9.14 -15.27 -13.22
C ASP A 4 7.99 -14.31 -12.78
N LEU A 5 7.37 -13.59 -13.72
CA LEU A 5 6.23 -12.70 -13.48
C LEU A 5 4.90 -13.28 -14.01
N GLN A 6 4.91 -14.47 -14.63
CA GLN A 6 3.68 -15.11 -15.11
C GLN A 6 2.72 -15.46 -13.98
N ARG A 7 3.25 -15.90 -12.83
CA ARG A 7 2.46 -16.20 -11.64
C ARG A 7 2.88 -15.30 -10.49
N GLN A 8 2.03 -14.35 -10.16
CA GLN A 8 2.20 -13.41 -9.06
C GLN A 8 0.90 -13.35 -8.23
N TRP A 9 0.46 -14.52 -7.74
CA TRP A 9 -0.79 -14.63 -6.99
C TRP A 9 -0.77 -13.81 -5.70
N ILE A 10 0.33 -13.90 -4.96
CA ILE A 10 0.50 -13.14 -3.73
C ILE A 10 1.78 -12.33 -3.83
N GLN A 11 1.63 -11.02 -3.75
CA GLN A 11 2.74 -10.10 -3.55
C GLN A 11 2.64 -9.53 -2.15
N GLY A 12 3.69 -9.75 -1.35
CA GLY A 12 3.82 -9.09 -0.06
C GLY A 12 4.29 -7.64 -0.22
N THR A 13 4.01 -6.80 0.75
CA THR A 13 4.43 -5.40 0.76
C THR A 13 5.04 -5.02 2.10
N GLY A 14 6.09 -4.21 2.06
CA GLY A 14 6.74 -3.65 3.24
C GLY A 14 8.21 -3.32 3.00
N PRO A 15 8.78 -2.39 3.79
CA PRO A 15 10.19 -2.02 3.63
C PRO A 15 11.13 -3.15 4.08
N ALA A 16 12.35 -3.12 3.58
CA ALA A 16 13.43 -4.01 4.01
C ALA A 16 14.17 -3.49 5.26
N ALA A 17 13.80 -2.32 5.78
CA ALA A 17 14.43 -1.69 6.93
C ALA A 17 13.43 -1.43 8.05
N LYS A 18 13.96 -1.31 9.28
CA LYS A 18 13.20 -0.99 10.48
C LYS A 18 13.81 0.24 11.16
N PRO A 19 13.01 1.24 11.56
CA PRO A 19 13.51 2.46 12.17
C PRO A 19 14.19 2.18 13.51
N ASN A 20 15.24 2.93 13.79
CA ASN A 20 15.97 2.89 15.07
C ASN A 20 16.41 1.48 15.49
N ALA A 21 16.77 0.63 14.53
CA ALA A 21 17.13 -0.75 14.77
C ALA A 21 18.61 -1.01 14.44
N SER A 22 19.21 -2.02 15.10
CA SER A 22 20.49 -2.55 14.66
C SER A 22 20.36 -3.19 13.28
N LEU A 23 21.48 -3.36 12.57
CA LEU A 23 21.47 -4.04 11.27
C LEU A 23 20.78 -5.41 11.35
N GLU A 24 21.12 -6.20 12.36
CA GLU A 24 20.54 -7.55 12.55
C GLU A 24 19.01 -7.50 12.75
N SER A 25 18.52 -6.53 13.52
CA SER A 25 17.08 -6.35 13.73
C SER A 25 16.37 -5.78 12.49
N SER A 26 17.00 -4.85 11.79
CA SER A 26 16.45 -4.20 10.60
C SER A 26 16.34 -5.16 9.42
N ILE A 27 17.37 -5.96 9.17
CA ILE A 27 17.42 -6.89 8.03
C ILE A 27 16.44 -8.07 8.16
N ARG A 28 15.91 -8.32 9.36
CA ARG A 28 14.86 -9.35 9.58
C ARG A 28 13.63 -9.12 8.70
N ASN A 29 13.28 -7.88 8.40
CA ASN A 29 12.16 -7.58 7.51
C ASN A 29 12.36 -8.18 6.12
N ALA A 30 13.57 -8.08 5.56
CA ALA A 30 13.88 -8.71 4.28
C ALA A 30 13.83 -10.25 4.37
N ALA A 31 14.26 -10.83 5.48
CA ALA A 31 14.21 -12.26 5.70
C ALA A 31 12.76 -12.78 5.79
N TYR A 32 11.88 -12.15 6.56
CA TYR A 32 10.46 -12.50 6.59
C TYR A 32 9.83 -12.44 5.19
N ALA A 33 10.12 -11.40 4.45
CA ALA A 33 9.61 -11.20 3.11
C ALA A 33 10.02 -12.34 2.18
N LEU A 34 11.29 -12.66 2.10
CA LEU A 34 11.84 -13.66 1.18
C LEU A 34 11.55 -15.10 1.60
N LEU A 35 11.21 -15.34 2.86
CA LEU A 35 10.85 -16.67 3.38
C LEU A 35 9.35 -16.89 3.48
N SER A 36 8.53 -15.88 3.20
CA SER A 36 7.08 -15.93 3.35
C SER A 36 6.38 -16.91 2.42
N GLY A 37 7.03 -17.31 1.32
CA GLY A 37 6.40 -18.08 0.24
C GLY A 37 5.57 -17.23 -0.72
N ALA A 38 5.63 -15.91 -0.63
CA ALA A 38 5.02 -15.01 -1.59
C ALA A 38 5.66 -15.19 -2.98
N ASP A 39 4.85 -15.05 -4.03
CA ASP A 39 5.35 -15.11 -5.40
C ASP A 39 6.26 -13.90 -5.71
N GLY A 40 5.92 -12.75 -5.17
CA GLY A 40 6.74 -11.55 -5.17
C GLY A 40 6.67 -10.82 -3.84
N TRP A 41 7.64 -9.96 -3.61
CA TRP A 41 7.60 -9.02 -2.50
C TRP A 41 8.00 -7.63 -2.97
N MET A 42 7.09 -6.68 -2.80
CA MET A 42 7.35 -5.28 -3.07
C MET A 42 8.00 -4.65 -1.83
N PHE A 43 9.33 -4.47 -1.92
CA PHE A 43 10.08 -3.74 -0.92
C PHE A 43 9.83 -2.25 -1.10
N ASP A 44 9.22 -1.65 -0.10
CA ASP A 44 8.73 -0.28 -0.20
C ASP A 44 9.81 0.75 0.14
N GLY A 45 10.06 1.66 -0.77
CA GLY A 45 10.87 2.86 -0.59
C GLY A 45 10.04 4.13 -0.42
N GLU A 46 8.71 4.03 -0.49
CA GLU A 46 7.79 5.16 -0.53
C GLU A 46 6.92 5.22 0.73
N ASP A 47 5.63 4.93 0.65
CA ASP A 47 4.64 5.24 1.71
C ASP A 47 4.84 4.52 3.04
N ALA A 48 5.42 3.34 3.04
CA ALA A 48 5.68 2.57 4.26
C ALA A 48 7.12 2.75 4.80
N LEU A 49 7.92 3.61 4.20
CA LEU A 49 9.29 3.87 4.63
C LEU A 49 9.45 5.28 5.20
N GLY A 50 10.05 5.43 6.38
CA GLY A 50 10.35 6.74 6.97
C GLY A 50 11.26 7.60 6.08
N GLN A 51 10.92 8.87 5.90
CA GLN A 51 11.64 9.82 5.03
C GLN A 51 12.85 10.45 5.74
N ILE A 52 13.68 9.63 6.33
CA ILE A 52 14.97 10.02 6.93
C ILE A 52 16.10 9.28 6.24
N ALA A 53 17.29 9.88 6.19
CA ALA A 53 18.43 9.35 5.44
C ALA A 53 18.78 7.91 5.84
N SER A 54 18.83 7.62 7.12
CA SER A 54 19.15 6.28 7.62
C SER A 54 18.16 5.24 7.07
N MET A 55 16.87 5.53 7.08
CA MET A 55 15.84 4.58 6.60
C MET A 55 15.99 4.29 5.10
N SER A 56 16.15 5.31 4.28
CA SER A 56 16.32 5.11 2.82
C SER A 56 17.57 4.34 2.49
N LEU A 57 18.71 4.68 3.14
CA LEU A 57 19.99 4.01 2.90
C LEU A 57 20.01 2.59 3.49
N ASP A 58 19.45 2.39 4.67
CA ASP A 58 19.35 1.06 5.30
C ASP A 58 18.45 0.13 4.47
N ASN A 59 17.36 0.66 3.90
CA ASN A 59 16.50 -0.10 3.00
C ASN A 59 17.27 -0.62 1.78
N GLN A 60 18.05 0.25 1.14
CA GLN A 60 18.92 -0.10 0.01
C GLN A 60 20.02 -1.08 0.40
N LEU A 61 20.69 -0.85 1.54
CA LEU A 61 21.72 -1.74 2.03
C LEU A 61 21.18 -3.12 2.36
N ASN A 62 20.08 -3.20 3.07
CA ASN A 62 19.45 -4.47 3.44
C ASN A 62 19.03 -5.28 2.22
N LEU A 63 18.49 -4.60 1.19
CA LEU A 63 18.17 -5.24 -0.10
C LEU A 63 19.41 -5.78 -0.78
N LYS A 64 20.49 -5.01 -0.82
CA LYS A 64 21.76 -5.47 -1.41
C LYS A 64 22.30 -6.70 -0.68
N LEU A 65 22.29 -6.70 0.64
CA LEU A 65 22.74 -7.84 1.44
C LEU A 65 21.88 -9.07 1.24
N ALA A 66 20.55 -8.90 1.15
CA ALA A 66 19.63 -9.99 0.91
C ALA A 66 19.75 -10.58 -0.51
N ILE A 67 19.81 -9.74 -1.53
CA ILE A 67 19.93 -10.17 -2.94
C ILE A 67 21.26 -10.83 -3.21
N SER A 68 22.36 -10.33 -2.62
CA SER A 68 23.68 -10.93 -2.74
C SER A 68 23.91 -12.16 -1.85
N LYS A 69 22.94 -12.46 -0.97
CA LYS A 69 23.06 -13.54 0.03
C LYS A 69 24.30 -13.38 0.91
N ASP A 70 24.51 -12.16 1.40
CA ASP A 70 25.60 -11.85 2.32
C ASP A 70 25.52 -12.73 3.58
N PRO A 71 26.65 -13.20 4.14
CA PRO A 71 26.66 -14.02 5.36
C PRO A 71 25.89 -13.43 6.53
N VAL A 72 25.87 -12.11 6.69
CA VAL A 72 25.10 -11.42 7.75
C VAL A 72 23.61 -11.66 7.54
N PHE A 73 23.13 -11.53 6.31
CA PHE A 73 21.73 -11.81 5.96
C PHE A 73 21.39 -13.30 6.12
N LEU A 74 22.23 -14.20 5.65
CA LEU A 74 21.98 -15.65 5.75
C LEU A 74 21.85 -16.12 7.18
N LYS A 75 22.65 -15.59 8.10
CA LYS A 75 22.55 -15.89 9.53
C LYS A 75 21.19 -15.50 10.11
N VAL A 76 20.72 -14.31 9.76
CA VAL A 76 19.40 -13.81 10.19
C VAL A 76 18.28 -14.62 9.53
N ALA A 77 18.39 -14.94 8.24
CA ALA A 77 17.41 -15.74 7.51
C ALA A 77 17.19 -17.12 8.13
N GLU A 78 18.23 -17.79 8.58
CA GLU A 78 18.13 -19.08 9.28
C GLU A 78 17.33 -18.97 10.58
N GLN A 79 17.58 -17.94 11.37
CA GLN A 79 16.85 -17.67 12.63
C GLN A 79 15.36 -17.36 12.35
N VAL A 80 15.10 -16.52 11.34
CA VAL A 80 13.76 -16.13 10.93
C VAL A 80 12.97 -17.34 10.40
N ALA A 81 13.59 -18.21 9.62
CA ALA A 81 12.97 -19.45 9.14
C ALA A 81 12.45 -20.32 10.29
N ALA A 82 13.27 -20.50 11.34
CA ALA A 82 12.87 -21.25 12.52
C ALA A 82 11.69 -20.59 13.28
N GLU A 83 11.72 -19.26 13.39
CA GLU A 83 10.64 -18.50 14.02
C GLU A 83 9.32 -18.61 13.24
N MET A 84 9.38 -18.47 11.90
CA MET A 84 8.22 -18.59 11.05
C MET A 84 7.59 -19.98 11.11
N ASN A 85 8.40 -21.02 11.17
CA ASN A 85 7.92 -22.39 11.32
C ASN A 85 7.24 -22.64 12.67
N ARG A 86 7.79 -22.12 13.76
CA ARG A 86 7.12 -22.20 15.08
C ARG A 86 5.72 -21.58 15.06
N TRP A 87 5.59 -20.43 14.41
CA TRP A 87 4.27 -19.80 14.25
C TRP A 87 3.34 -20.67 13.36
N SER A 88 3.82 -21.12 12.21
CA SER A 88 2.99 -21.83 11.23
C SER A 88 2.56 -23.23 11.70
N GLU A 89 3.40 -23.92 12.43
CA GLU A 89 3.02 -25.19 13.07
C GLU A 89 1.87 -25.00 14.05
N GLY A 90 1.93 -23.97 14.89
CA GLY A 90 0.87 -23.65 15.84
C GLY A 90 -0.42 -23.15 15.22
N PHE A 91 -0.34 -22.43 14.10
CA PHE A 91 -1.49 -21.77 13.47
C PHE A 91 -2.05 -22.52 12.27
N LEU A 92 -1.18 -23.03 11.39
CA LEU A 92 -1.56 -23.72 10.15
C LEU A 92 -1.41 -25.24 10.25
N GLY A 93 -0.82 -25.75 11.32
CA GLY A 93 -0.56 -27.17 11.52
C GLY A 93 0.56 -27.74 10.62
N GLN A 94 1.37 -26.91 10.02
CA GLN A 94 2.48 -27.31 9.13
C GLN A 94 3.57 -26.25 9.06
N GLU A 95 4.79 -26.69 8.75
CA GLU A 95 5.89 -25.78 8.42
C GLU A 95 5.67 -25.10 7.07
N ILE A 96 5.93 -23.78 6.99
CA ILE A 96 5.88 -23.00 5.75
C ILE A 96 7.25 -22.81 5.12
N VAL A 97 8.34 -22.96 5.90
CA VAL A 97 9.72 -22.82 5.40
C VAL A 97 10.40 -24.20 5.53
N LYS A 98 10.39 -24.96 4.43
CA LYS A 98 10.96 -26.33 4.43
C LYS A 98 12.44 -26.35 4.11
N ASP A 99 12.86 -25.58 3.12
CA ASP A 99 14.24 -25.34 2.73
C ASP A 99 14.46 -23.84 2.55
N TRP A 100 14.91 -23.19 3.62
CA TRP A 100 15.01 -21.75 3.65
C TRP A 100 16.01 -21.18 2.62
N LYS A 101 17.09 -21.90 2.29
CA LYS A 101 18.06 -21.45 1.29
C LYS A 101 17.48 -21.39 -0.11
N SER A 102 16.79 -22.46 -0.52
CA SER A 102 16.11 -22.50 -1.82
C SER A 102 14.94 -21.51 -1.86
N GLN A 103 14.24 -21.31 -0.73
CA GLN A 103 13.10 -20.42 -0.66
C GLN A 103 13.46 -18.94 -0.83
N LEU A 104 14.67 -18.53 -0.49
CA LEU A 104 15.17 -17.18 -0.75
C LEU A 104 15.17 -16.82 -2.23
N ASP A 105 15.32 -17.79 -3.12
CA ASP A 105 15.32 -17.57 -4.57
C ASP A 105 13.93 -17.61 -5.19
N PHE A 106 12.93 -18.14 -4.49
CA PHE A 106 11.58 -18.31 -5.01
C PHE A 106 10.85 -16.97 -5.18
N THR A 107 10.89 -16.11 -4.17
CA THR A 107 10.16 -14.85 -4.16
C THR A 107 10.83 -13.83 -5.08
N THR A 108 10.09 -13.31 -6.06
CA THR A 108 10.55 -12.22 -6.93
C THR A 108 10.73 -10.93 -6.11
N LYS A 109 11.90 -10.32 -6.22
CA LYS A 109 12.21 -9.05 -5.56
C LYS A 109 11.70 -7.91 -6.41
N ILE A 110 10.84 -7.09 -5.83
CA ILE A 110 10.24 -5.92 -6.47
C ILE A 110 10.53 -4.71 -5.60
N PHE A 111 10.90 -3.59 -6.18
CA PHE A 111 11.21 -2.38 -5.44
C PHE A 111 10.29 -1.23 -5.84
N ARG A 112 9.69 -0.55 -4.87
CA ARG A 112 8.94 0.68 -5.11
C ARG A 112 9.81 1.88 -4.82
N CYS A 113 10.20 2.60 -5.88
CA CYS A 113 10.87 3.88 -5.77
C CYS A 113 9.93 4.93 -5.20
N ARG A 114 10.48 5.94 -4.54
CA ARG A 114 9.73 7.16 -4.25
C ARG A 114 9.27 7.81 -5.55
N GLY A 115 8.14 8.51 -5.49
CA GLY A 115 7.52 9.12 -6.67
C GLY A 115 8.27 10.35 -7.19
N LEU A 116 7.88 10.78 -8.39
CA LEU A 116 8.43 11.98 -9.04
C LEU A 116 8.17 13.28 -8.27
N HIS A 117 7.19 13.28 -7.37
CA HIS A 117 6.79 14.42 -6.54
C HIS A 117 7.69 14.66 -5.32
N LEU A 118 8.61 13.74 -5.02
CA LEU A 118 9.45 13.79 -3.82
C LEU A 118 10.91 14.12 -4.17
N ASP A 119 11.51 15.01 -3.39
CA ASP A 119 12.93 15.28 -3.39
C ASP A 119 13.61 14.53 -2.24
N ASP A 120 14.83 14.05 -2.48
CA ASP A 120 15.66 13.52 -1.43
C ASP A 120 16.28 14.67 -0.61
N ARG A 121 16.03 14.68 0.70
CA ARG A 121 16.52 15.77 1.57
C ARG A 121 18.01 15.70 1.86
N HIS A 122 18.64 14.56 1.61
CA HIS A 122 19.99 14.26 2.05
C HIS A 122 20.99 14.12 0.90
N ILE A 123 20.53 13.71 -0.28
CA ILE A 123 21.35 13.60 -1.49
C ILE A 123 21.15 14.88 -2.30
N ARG A 124 22.26 15.60 -2.49
CA ARG A 124 22.26 16.89 -3.19
C ARG A 124 23.33 16.91 -4.25
N ASP A 125 23.12 17.70 -5.27
CA ASP A 125 24.14 17.97 -6.29
C ASP A 125 25.23 18.93 -5.77
N ALA A 126 26.18 19.26 -6.62
CA ALA A 126 27.30 20.15 -6.28
C ALA A 126 26.86 21.57 -5.91
N ASP A 127 25.70 21.99 -6.39
CA ASP A 127 25.10 23.30 -6.12
C ASP A 127 24.21 23.31 -4.88
N GLY A 128 24.10 22.16 -4.21
CA GLY A 128 23.28 21.98 -3.01
C GLY A 128 21.79 21.78 -3.29
N VAL A 129 21.40 21.54 -4.55
CA VAL A 129 20.02 21.25 -4.93
C VAL A 129 19.69 19.79 -4.62
N ALA A 130 18.54 19.58 -4.01
CA ALA A 130 18.06 18.22 -3.68
C ALA A 130 17.87 17.39 -4.96
N LEU A 131 18.35 16.14 -4.92
CA LEU A 131 18.14 15.20 -6.01
C LEU A 131 16.69 14.67 -5.95
N ALA A 132 16.06 14.49 -7.12
CA ALA A 132 14.77 13.80 -7.17
C ALA A 132 14.88 12.42 -6.52
N ALA A 133 14.02 12.15 -5.56
CA ALA A 133 14.07 10.90 -4.79
C ALA A 133 13.86 9.67 -5.68
N SER A 134 13.04 9.80 -6.72
CA SER A 134 12.82 8.75 -7.71
C SER A 134 14.11 8.31 -8.43
N ILE A 135 14.96 9.28 -8.80
CA ILE A 135 16.27 9.03 -9.44
C ILE A 135 17.21 8.36 -8.45
N ALA A 136 17.29 8.89 -7.22
CA ALA A 136 18.14 8.31 -6.17
C ALA A 136 17.79 6.84 -5.91
N ASP A 137 16.53 6.55 -5.71
CA ASP A 137 16.04 5.19 -5.43
C ASP A 137 16.25 4.25 -6.61
N LEU A 138 15.90 4.69 -7.82
CA LEU A 138 16.09 3.91 -9.04
C LEU A 138 17.54 3.52 -9.25
N CYS A 139 18.44 4.51 -9.20
CA CYS A 139 19.85 4.28 -9.47
C CYS A 139 20.51 3.43 -8.39
N LEU A 140 20.25 3.71 -7.11
CA LEU A 140 20.82 2.92 -6.01
C LEU A 140 20.36 1.47 -6.06
N TYR A 141 19.08 1.23 -6.28
CA TYR A 141 18.56 -0.13 -6.33
C TYR A 141 19.09 -0.92 -7.55
N VAL A 142 18.97 -0.37 -8.74
CA VAL A 142 19.33 -1.08 -9.97
C VAL A 142 20.83 -1.28 -10.08
N VAL A 143 21.63 -0.25 -9.86
CA VAL A 143 23.09 -0.33 -9.97
C VAL A 143 23.68 -1.33 -8.96
N ASN A 144 23.17 -1.35 -7.74
CA ASN A 144 23.66 -2.28 -6.72
C ASN A 144 23.25 -3.74 -6.95
N ASN A 145 22.16 -4.00 -7.68
CA ASN A 145 21.53 -5.33 -7.68
C ASN A 145 21.40 -5.98 -9.05
N TYR A 146 21.51 -5.24 -10.15
CA TYR A 146 21.17 -5.77 -11.49
C TYR A 146 21.99 -6.99 -11.91
N ARG A 147 23.29 -7.01 -11.60
CA ARG A 147 24.17 -8.14 -11.96
C ARG A 147 23.76 -9.42 -11.24
N GLN A 148 23.50 -9.32 -9.95
CA GLN A 148 23.11 -10.48 -9.15
C GLN A 148 21.70 -10.98 -9.53
N LEU A 149 20.76 -10.09 -9.79
CA LEU A 149 19.43 -10.44 -10.24
C LEU A 149 19.48 -11.15 -11.62
N CYS A 150 20.18 -10.58 -12.60
CA CYS A 150 20.35 -11.19 -13.91
C CYS A 150 21.06 -12.55 -13.84
N LYS A 151 22.11 -12.66 -13.02
CA LYS A 151 22.83 -13.92 -12.81
C LYS A 151 21.96 -15.03 -12.24
N SER A 152 21.02 -14.68 -11.36
CA SER A 152 20.08 -15.65 -10.78
C SER A 152 18.87 -15.95 -11.69
N GLY A 153 18.79 -15.35 -12.87
CA GLY A 153 17.65 -15.49 -13.78
C GLY A 153 16.39 -14.73 -13.33
N SER A 154 16.55 -13.81 -12.40
CA SER A 154 15.46 -12.97 -11.86
C SER A 154 15.28 -11.71 -12.70
N SER A 155 14.04 -11.31 -12.94
CA SER A 155 13.75 -10.01 -13.54
C SER A 155 14.11 -8.87 -12.59
N ILE A 156 14.47 -7.70 -13.15
CA ILE A 156 14.59 -6.45 -12.42
C ILE A 156 13.22 -5.80 -12.46
N VAL A 157 12.54 -5.71 -11.32
CA VAL A 157 11.13 -5.29 -11.26
C VAL A 157 10.94 -4.13 -10.31
N LEU A 158 10.22 -3.12 -10.76
CA LEU A 158 9.86 -1.93 -9.98
C LEU A 158 8.35 -1.78 -9.91
N TYR A 159 7.88 -1.09 -8.88
CA TYR A 159 6.56 -0.45 -8.80
C TYR A 159 6.72 1.06 -8.92
N LEU A 160 5.92 1.69 -9.77
CA LEU A 160 5.92 3.13 -9.96
C LEU A 160 4.69 3.75 -9.29
N PRO A 161 4.89 4.63 -8.27
CA PRO A 161 3.79 5.21 -7.52
C PRO A 161 3.33 6.55 -8.07
N LYS A 162 2.10 6.91 -7.76
CA LYS A 162 1.53 8.28 -7.86
C LYS A 162 1.68 8.95 -9.22
N ILE A 163 1.64 8.16 -10.28
CA ILE A 163 1.65 8.68 -11.66
C ILE A 163 0.27 9.24 -12.00
N GLN A 164 0.25 10.46 -12.51
CA GLN A 164 -0.95 11.18 -12.90
C GLN A 164 -1.19 11.18 -14.40
N THR A 165 -0.14 11.23 -15.21
CA THR A 165 -0.24 11.44 -16.65
C THR A 165 0.66 10.50 -17.45
N ALA A 166 0.33 10.36 -18.74
CA ALA A 166 1.21 9.68 -19.70
C ALA A 166 2.56 10.39 -19.87
N GLY A 167 2.61 11.71 -19.67
CA GLY A 167 3.86 12.48 -19.68
C GLY A 167 4.82 12.08 -18.57
N GLU A 168 4.30 11.86 -17.36
CA GLU A 168 5.10 11.34 -16.22
C GLU A 168 5.56 9.90 -16.47
N ALA A 169 4.70 9.07 -17.03
CA ALA A 169 5.08 7.71 -17.43
C ALA A 169 6.17 7.71 -18.51
N ALA A 170 6.10 8.65 -19.48
CA ALA A 170 7.13 8.82 -20.49
C ALA A 170 8.47 9.27 -19.89
N LEU A 171 8.46 10.12 -18.87
CA LEU A 171 9.66 10.51 -18.13
C LEU A 171 10.29 9.29 -17.44
N TRP A 172 9.49 8.47 -16.76
CA TRP A 172 9.97 7.21 -16.19
C TRP A 172 10.58 6.30 -17.27
N ASN A 173 9.91 6.14 -18.41
CA ASN A 173 10.43 5.34 -19.50
C ASN A 173 11.80 5.84 -20.00
N SER A 174 11.97 7.15 -20.08
CA SER A 174 13.25 7.78 -20.46
C SER A 174 14.35 7.49 -19.42
N MET A 175 14.03 7.59 -18.14
CA MET A 175 14.98 7.28 -17.05
C MET A 175 15.39 5.81 -17.06
N LEU A 176 14.44 4.90 -17.23
CA LEU A 176 14.68 3.46 -17.31
C LEU A 176 15.57 3.11 -18.51
N SER A 177 15.26 3.65 -19.67
CA SER A 177 16.04 3.44 -20.90
C SER A 177 17.45 3.99 -20.78
N ALA A 178 17.62 5.19 -20.23
CA ALA A 178 18.94 5.78 -20.01
C ALA A 178 19.80 4.95 -19.05
N LEU A 179 19.19 4.41 -18.00
CA LEU A 179 19.89 3.55 -17.04
C LEU A 179 20.28 2.22 -17.68
N GLU A 180 19.39 1.61 -18.47
CA GLU A 180 19.68 0.39 -19.21
C GLU A 180 20.85 0.59 -20.19
N ASP A 181 20.84 1.69 -20.95
CA ASP A 181 21.93 2.05 -21.87
C ASP A 181 23.25 2.22 -21.11
N HIS A 182 23.24 2.93 -19.99
CA HIS A 182 24.42 3.14 -19.15
C HIS A 182 25.02 1.82 -18.62
N LEU A 183 24.16 0.86 -18.28
CA LEU A 183 24.56 -0.44 -17.74
C LEU A 183 24.82 -1.49 -18.82
N GLY A 184 24.60 -1.16 -20.10
CA GLY A 184 24.74 -2.10 -21.20
C GLY A 184 23.66 -3.18 -21.22
N LEU A 185 22.47 -2.89 -20.70
CA LEU A 185 21.31 -3.78 -20.71
C LEU A 185 20.46 -3.54 -21.95
N GLU A 186 19.80 -4.60 -22.43
CA GLU A 186 18.81 -4.45 -23.48
C GLU A 186 17.62 -3.61 -23.02
N ASN A 187 17.10 -2.74 -23.90
CA ASN A 187 15.92 -1.93 -23.60
C ASN A 187 14.71 -2.81 -23.27
N GLY A 188 14.08 -2.55 -22.15
CA GLY A 188 12.97 -3.34 -21.63
C GLY A 188 13.41 -4.47 -20.69
N THR A 189 14.67 -4.53 -20.29
CA THR A 189 15.16 -5.46 -19.25
C THR A 189 14.53 -5.14 -17.89
N ILE A 190 14.44 -3.85 -17.55
CA ILE A 190 13.74 -3.41 -16.33
C ILE A 190 12.25 -3.49 -16.59
N LYS A 191 11.54 -4.19 -15.70
CA LYS A 191 10.09 -4.35 -15.76
C LYS A 191 9.41 -3.49 -14.69
N VAL A 192 8.25 -2.92 -15.03
CA VAL A 192 7.52 -2.07 -14.13
C VAL A 192 6.06 -2.48 -14.03
N TYR A 193 5.58 -2.55 -12.79
CA TYR A 193 4.19 -2.37 -12.44
C TYR A 193 3.94 -0.89 -12.16
N LEU A 194 2.74 -0.43 -12.35
CA LEU A 194 2.33 0.93 -12.02
C LEU A 194 1.09 0.89 -11.13
N LEU A 195 1.14 1.63 -10.03
CA LEU A 195 -0.04 1.85 -9.21
C LEU A 195 -0.97 2.85 -9.90
N VAL A 196 -2.21 2.42 -10.13
CA VAL A 196 -3.28 3.32 -10.56
C VAL A 196 -3.94 3.86 -9.30
N GLU A 197 -3.52 5.02 -8.87
CA GLU A 197 -3.89 5.59 -7.58
C GLU A 197 -4.15 7.10 -7.63
N GLN A 198 -4.20 7.66 -8.84
CA GLN A 198 -4.53 9.05 -9.08
C GLN A 198 -5.68 9.12 -10.09
N LEU A 199 -6.65 10.00 -9.83
CA LEU A 199 -7.84 10.14 -10.67
C LEU A 199 -7.46 10.41 -12.13
N GLU A 200 -6.51 11.30 -12.37
CA GLU A 200 -6.07 11.70 -13.71
C GLU A 200 -5.55 10.50 -14.51
N ALA A 201 -4.83 9.58 -13.87
CA ALA A 201 -4.28 8.40 -14.52
C ALA A 201 -5.38 7.51 -15.11
N THR A 202 -6.57 7.45 -14.50
CA THR A 202 -7.68 6.61 -14.97
C THR A 202 -8.20 7.02 -16.34
N TYR A 203 -7.95 8.24 -16.77
CA TYR A 203 -8.28 8.73 -18.11
C TYR A 203 -7.21 8.43 -19.15
N GLN A 204 -6.03 7.98 -18.75
CA GLN A 204 -4.86 7.81 -19.61
C GLN A 204 -4.21 6.41 -19.51
N LEU A 205 -4.97 5.40 -19.09
CA LEU A 205 -4.41 4.06 -18.81
C LEU A 205 -3.80 3.41 -20.06
N MET A 206 -4.40 3.59 -21.23
CA MET A 206 -3.86 3.03 -22.48
C MET A 206 -2.63 3.80 -22.94
N GLU A 207 -2.63 5.11 -22.80
CA GLU A 207 -1.50 6.00 -23.15
C GLU A 207 -0.31 5.75 -22.22
N ILE A 208 -0.52 5.63 -20.91
CA ILE A 208 0.51 5.28 -19.92
C ILE A 208 1.16 3.94 -20.28
N ARG A 209 0.34 2.93 -20.54
CA ARG A 209 0.81 1.62 -20.94
C ARG A 209 1.62 1.68 -22.24
N ALA A 210 1.16 2.43 -23.23
CA ALA A 210 1.83 2.56 -24.53
C ALA A 210 3.20 3.23 -24.40
N VAL A 211 3.35 4.30 -23.61
CA VAL A 211 4.64 5.00 -23.46
C VAL A 211 5.64 4.21 -22.63
N LEU A 212 5.20 3.37 -21.71
CA LEU A 212 6.09 2.47 -20.96
C LEU A 212 6.56 1.27 -21.81
N GLY A 213 5.81 0.91 -22.84
CA GLY A 213 6.20 -0.06 -23.87
C GLY A 213 6.70 -1.39 -23.30
N LYS A 214 7.91 -1.76 -23.63
CA LYS A 214 8.55 -3.03 -23.22
C LYS A 214 8.80 -3.16 -21.73
N HIS A 215 8.83 -2.04 -20.99
CA HIS A 215 9.01 -2.06 -19.54
C HIS A 215 7.72 -2.47 -18.81
N PHE A 216 6.56 -2.20 -19.37
CA PHE A 216 5.27 -2.38 -18.72
C PHE A 216 4.88 -3.84 -18.53
N VAL A 217 4.49 -4.22 -17.32
CA VAL A 217 4.00 -5.56 -16.97
C VAL A 217 2.53 -5.55 -16.56
N GLY A 218 2.11 -4.54 -15.80
CA GLY A 218 0.76 -4.51 -15.29
C GLY A 218 0.43 -3.30 -14.41
N TYR A 219 -0.84 -3.23 -14.02
CA TYR A 219 -1.38 -2.25 -13.10
C TYR A 219 -1.73 -2.87 -11.76
N ASN A 220 -1.62 -2.07 -10.71
CA ASN A 220 -2.13 -2.37 -9.38
C ASN A 220 -3.20 -1.34 -9.00
N THR A 221 -4.24 -1.76 -8.31
CA THR A 221 -5.29 -0.87 -7.80
C THR A 221 -4.95 -0.36 -6.41
N GLY A 222 -4.46 0.89 -6.32
CA GLY A 222 -4.10 1.57 -5.07
C GLY A 222 -5.27 2.34 -4.47
N ARG A 223 -6.06 1.68 -3.62
CA ARG A 223 -7.35 2.14 -3.11
C ARG A 223 -7.28 3.48 -2.37
N TRP A 224 -6.42 3.58 -1.36
CA TRP A 224 -6.44 4.71 -0.42
C TRP A 224 -5.97 6.01 -1.07
N ASP A 225 -4.89 5.97 -1.83
CA ASP A 225 -4.41 7.10 -2.61
C ASP A 225 -5.44 7.54 -3.65
N TYR A 226 -6.13 6.58 -4.29
CA TYR A 226 -7.18 6.91 -5.24
C TYR A 226 -8.35 7.65 -4.58
N ILE A 227 -8.81 7.21 -3.41
CA ILE A 227 -9.86 7.91 -2.65
C ILE A 227 -9.41 9.33 -2.33
N ASN A 228 -8.17 9.49 -1.87
CA ASN A 228 -7.60 10.81 -1.58
C ASN A 228 -7.54 11.69 -2.82
N SER A 229 -7.09 11.15 -3.94
CA SER A 229 -7.02 11.86 -5.23
C SER A 229 -8.38 12.35 -5.71
N VAL A 230 -9.42 11.52 -5.60
CA VAL A 230 -10.80 11.93 -5.93
C VAL A 230 -11.28 13.03 -5.00
N SER A 231 -11.03 12.89 -3.69
CA SER A 231 -11.41 13.89 -2.68
C SER A 231 -10.74 15.24 -2.94
N ASP A 232 -9.46 15.24 -3.29
CA ASP A 232 -8.70 16.45 -3.62
C ASP A 232 -9.23 17.10 -4.91
N ALA A 233 -9.43 16.32 -5.95
CA ALA A 233 -9.97 16.82 -7.21
C ALA A 233 -11.37 17.44 -7.05
N MET A 234 -12.16 16.93 -6.12
CA MET A 234 -13.53 17.39 -5.83
C MET A 234 -13.60 18.33 -4.62
N ALA A 235 -12.49 18.82 -4.09
CA ALA A 235 -12.45 19.69 -2.91
C ALA A 235 -13.28 20.97 -3.07
N TRP A 236 -13.34 21.50 -4.29
CA TRP A 236 -14.13 22.69 -4.65
C TRP A 236 -15.65 22.45 -4.67
N ASP A 237 -16.11 21.21 -4.86
CA ASP A 237 -17.52 20.88 -4.93
C ASP A 237 -18.08 20.58 -3.54
N LYS A 238 -18.92 21.50 -3.06
CA LYS A 238 -19.53 21.37 -1.72
C LYS A 238 -20.50 20.17 -1.60
N SER A 239 -20.95 19.62 -2.69
CA SER A 239 -21.84 18.45 -2.70
C SER A 239 -21.08 17.13 -2.64
N PHE A 240 -19.77 17.14 -2.95
CA PHE A 240 -18.93 15.95 -2.89
C PHE A 240 -18.48 15.71 -1.44
N ILE A 241 -19.13 14.78 -0.76
CA ILE A 241 -18.88 14.43 0.64
C ILE A 241 -18.79 12.92 0.76
N ASN A 242 -17.61 12.40 1.10
CA ASN A 242 -17.42 10.98 1.36
C ASN A 242 -18.21 10.54 2.59
N PRO A 243 -18.74 9.31 2.61
CA PRO A 243 -19.32 8.73 3.82
C PRO A 243 -18.24 8.25 4.80
N ASN A 244 -18.65 7.53 5.85
CA ASN A 244 -17.72 6.81 6.71
C ASN A 244 -16.72 6.02 5.87
N ILE A 245 -15.45 6.05 6.25
CA ILE A 245 -14.37 5.45 5.44
C ILE A 245 -14.56 3.94 5.23
N GLU A 246 -15.14 3.24 6.17
CA GLU A 246 -15.45 1.81 6.05
C GLU A 246 -16.52 1.50 5.00
N SER A 247 -17.29 2.47 4.58
CA SER A 247 -18.29 2.33 3.51
C SER A 247 -17.68 2.46 2.11
N VAL A 248 -16.50 3.06 1.99
CA VAL A 248 -15.82 3.26 0.71
C VAL A 248 -14.97 2.02 0.37
N THR A 249 -15.66 0.91 0.15
CA THR A 249 -15.07 -0.36 -0.27
C THR A 249 -14.83 -0.39 -1.78
N MET A 250 -14.21 -1.45 -2.29
CA MET A 250 -13.99 -1.62 -3.74
C MET A 250 -15.30 -1.79 -4.53
N THR A 251 -16.44 -2.01 -3.87
CA THR A 251 -17.77 -2.08 -4.49
C THR A 251 -18.54 -0.77 -4.40
N TYR A 252 -18.01 0.24 -3.71
CA TYR A 252 -18.61 1.57 -3.63
C TYR A 252 -18.47 2.32 -4.96
N GLY A 253 -19.47 3.10 -5.34
CA GLY A 253 -19.62 3.84 -6.58
C GLY A 253 -18.35 4.10 -7.38
N TYR A 254 -17.61 5.17 -7.07
CA TYR A 254 -16.42 5.53 -7.84
C TYR A 254 -15.29 4.50 -7.75
N MET A 255 -15.22 3.71 -6.68
CA MET A 255 -14.22 2.65 -6.53
C MET A 255 -14.46 1.48 -7.46
N ARG A 256 -15.72 1.06 -7.61
CA ARG A 256 -16.13 0.00 -8.54
C ARG A 256 -15.82 0.38 -9.99
N ASN A 257 -16.14 1.60 -10.35
CA ASN A 257 -15.90 2.11 -11.71
C ASN A 257 -14.41 2.29 -12.02
N TYR A 258 -13.63 2.73 -11.04
CA TYR A 258 -12.17 2.79 -11.10
C TYR A 258 -11.54 1.40 -11.34
N GLU A 259 -11.92 0.42 -10.56
CA GLU A 259 -11.43 -0.97 -10.71
C GLU A 259 -11.79 -1.54 -12.09
N ASP A 260 -13.02 -1.28 -12.56
CA ASP A 260 -13.47 -1.72 -13.87
C ASP A 260 -12.63 -1.14 -15.02
N ARG A 261 -12.22 0.12 -14.92
CA ARG A 261 -11.34 0.73 -15.92
C ARG A 261 -9.96 0.06 -15.94
N VAL A 262 -9.40 -0.23 -14.80
CA VAL A 262 -8.11 -0.91 -14.70
C VAL A 262 -8.16 -2.30 -15.32
N ARG A 263 -9.16 -3.11 -14.99
CA ARG A 263 -9.29 -4.47 -15.55
C ARG A 263 -9.51 -4.46 -17.07
N ARG A 264 -10.23 -3.49 -17.61
CA ARG A 264 -10.41 -3.32 -19.05
C ARG A 264 -9.10 -2.92 -19.73
N ALA A 265 -8.36 -1.99 -19.14
CA ALA A 265 -7.09 -1.53 -19.67
C ALA A 265 -6.06 -2.65 -19.79
N VAL A 266 -5.92 -3.48 -18.76
CA VAL A 266 -4.95 -4.59 -18.79
C VAL A 266 -5.35 -5.73 -19.74
N ASN A 267 -6.65 -5.93 -19.96
CA ASN A 267 -7.18 -6.99 -20.81
C ASN A 267 -7.45 -6.52 -22.26
N THR A 268 -7.14 -5.27 -22.58
CA THR A 268 -7.09 -4.80 -23.98
C THR A 268 -5.76 -5.17 -24.59
N PRO A 269 -5.72 -5.95 -25.69
CA PRO A 269 -4.46 -6.29 -26.35
C PRO A 269 -3.74 -5.04 -26.85
N ASP A 270 -2.40 -5.03 -26.73
CA ASP A 270 -1.56 -4.04 -27.38
C ASP A 270 -1.43 -4.35 -28.89
N ILE A 271 -0.61 -3.55 -29.60
CA ILE A 271 -0.38 -3.73 -31.04
C ILE A 271 0.20 -5.11 -31.39
N ASN A 272 0.83 -5.78 -30.44
CA ASN A 272 1.40 -7.12 -30.61
C ASN A 272 0.46 -8.24 -30.09
N GLY A 273 -0.74 -7.90 -29.68
CA GLY A 273 -1.72 -8.83 -29.13
C GLY A 273 -1.50 -9.20 -27.66
N ASN A 274 -0.61 -8.52 -26.95
CA ASN A 274 -0.31 -8.81 -25.56
C ASN A 274 -1.25 -8.07 -24.61
N CYS A 275 -1.75 -8.77 -23.60
CA CYS A 275 -2.43 -8.20 -22.45
C CYS A 275 -1.46 -8.08 -21.26
N ALA A 276 -1.92 -7.39 -20.22
CA ALA A 276 -1.11 -7.10 -19.03
C ALA A 276 -1.75 -7.69 -17.77
N ILE A 277 -1.02 -7.62 -16.66
CA ILE A 277 -1.44 -8.13 -15.36
C ILE A 277 -2.22 -7.04 -14.60
N TRP A 278 -3.30 -7.45 -13.94
CA TRP A 278 -3.92 -6.67 -12.89
C TRP A 278 -3.66 -7.31 -11.54
N GLN A 279 -2.97 -6.58 -10.68
CA GLN A 279 -2.80 -6.91 -9.26
C GLN A 279 -3.87 -6.19 -8.44
N GLY A 280 -4.61 -6.91 -7.62
CA GLY A 280 -5.58 -6.36 -6.69
C GLY A 280 -4.91 -5.57 -5.55
N GLY A 281 -5.72 -4.85 -4.80
CA GLY A 281 -5.27 -4.00 -3.72
C GLY A 281 -4.70 -4.76 -2.52
N MET A 282 -4.13 -4.01 -1.59
CA MET A 282 -3.52 -4.56 -0.38
C MET A 282 -4.57 -5.10 0.59
N GLU A 283 -4.35 -6.30 1.12
CA GLU A 283 -5.03 -6.81 2.30
C GLU A 283 -4.29 -6.30 3.55
N PRO A 284 -4.89 -5.37 4.31
CA PRO A 284 -4.19 -4.71 5.40
C PRO A 284 -4.23 -5.48 6.73
N ASN A 285 -5.02 -6.55 6.83
CA ASN A 285 -5.19 -7.28 8.07
C ASN A 285 -3.88 -7.93 8.55
N ILE A 286 -3.63 -7.82 9.85
CA ILE A 286 -2.53 -8.48 10.52
C ILE A 286 -3.12 -9.55 11.44
N PRO A 287 -2.81 -10.83 11.24
CA PRO A 287 -3.41 -11.94 12.01
C PRO A 287 -2.75 -12.07 13.40
N VAL A 288 -3.03 -11.10 14.26
CA VAL A 288 -2.59 -11.05 15.66
C VAL A 288 -3.81 -10.83 16.55
N GLY A 289 -3.91 -11.53 17.65
CA GLY A 289 -5.04 -11.46 18.58
C GLY A 289 -5.54 -12.85 18.98
N SER A 290 -6.79 -12.95 19.44
CA SER A 290 -7.40 -14.24 19.74
C SER A 290 -7.59 -15.09 18.48
N ALA A 291 -7.59 -16.42 18.63
CA ALA A 291 -7.79 -17.32 17.50
C ALA A 291 -9.14 -17.11 16.81
N GLU A 292 -10.19 -16.80 17.58
CA GLU A 292 -11.53 -16.53 17.05
C GLU A 292 -11.61 -15.21 16.31
N GLY A 293 -11.03 -14.13 16.86
CA GLY A 293 -10.96 -12.82 16.20
C GLY A 293 -10.14 -12.85 14.91
N VAL A 294 -9.00 -13.52 14.94
CA VAL A 294 -8.18 -13.77 13.76
C VAL A 294 -8.96 -14.53 12.69
N ALA A 295 -9.67 -15.61 13.06
CA ALA A 295 -10.47 -16.40 12.13
C ALA A 295 -11.61 -15.58 11.49
N ALA A 296 -12.31 -14.75 12.27
CA ALA A 296 -13.38 -13.87 11.77
C ALA A 296 -12.86 -12.82 10.75
N SER A 297 -11.74 -12.20 11.06
CA SER A 297 -11.12 -11.20 10.17
C SER A 297 -10.52 -11.83 8.92
N MET A 298 -9.96 -13.04 9.01
CA MET A 298 -9.49 -13.80 7.86
C MET A 298 -10.63 -14.18 6.92
N LYS A 299 -11.79 -14.55 7.45
CA LYS A 299 -12.98 -14.82 6.64
C LYS A 299 -13.38 -13.60 5.81
N LYS A 300 -13.30 -12.41 6.39
CA LYS A 300 -13.60 -11.15 5.68
C LYS A 300 -12.52 -10.86 4.61
N ALA A 301 -11.25 -11.04 4.94
CA ALA A 301 -10.13 -10.88 3.99
C ALA A 301 -10.24 -11.86 2.82
N LEU A 302 -10.57 -13.11 3.08
CA LEU A 302 -10.77 -14.13 2.05
C LEU A 302 -11.95 -13.80 1.14
N ALA A 303 -13.06 -13.30 1.67
CA ALA A 303 -14.21 -12.86 0.86
C ALA A 303 -13.83 -11.73 -0.11
N GLY A 304 -13.03 -10.76 0.34
CA GLY A 304 -12.49 -9.71 -0.51
C GLY A 304 -11.56 -10.23 -1.60
N ALA A 305 -10.67 -11.15 -1.25
CA ALA A 305 -9.76 -11.79 -2.19
C ALA A 305 -10.52 -12.63 -3.25
N GLU A 306 -11.52 -13.40 -2.82
CA GLU A 306 -12.37 -14.18 -3.72
C GLU A 306 -13.15 -13.28 -4.70
N ARG A 307 -13.62 -12.12 -4.24
CA ARG A 307 -14.26 -11.13 -5.12
C ARG A 307 -13.29 -10.64 -6.18
N GLU A 308 -12.11 -10.18 -5.80
CA GLU A 308 -11.09 -9.67 -6.75
C GLU A 308 -10.68 -10.75 -7.75
N GLN A 309 -10.51 -11.97 -7.30
CA GLN A 309 -10.22 -13.11 -8.17
C GLN A 309 -11.34 -13.33 -9.21
N ARG A 310 -12.61 -13.29 -8.79
CA ARG A 310 -13.75 -13.41 -9.71
C ARG A 310 -13.81 -12.25 -10.70
N GLU A 311 -13.45 -11.04 -10.27
CA GLU A 311 -13.42 -9.85 -11.12
C GLU A 311 -12.26 -9.87 -12.14
N GLY A 312 -11.30 -10.77 -12.01
CA GLY A 312 -10.24 -10.98 -12.98
C GLY A 312 -8.85 -10.53 -12.56
N ALA A 313 -8.65 -10.18 -11.30
CA ALA A 313 -7.31 -9.93 -10.79
C ALA A 313 -6.45 -11.20 -10.87
N SER A 314 -5.20 -11.03 -11.28
CA SER A 314 -4.23 -12.13 -11.37
C SER A 314 -3.52 -12.42 -10.04
N GLY A 315 -3.65 -11.53 -9.08
CA GLY A 315 -3.08 -11.65 -7.75
C GLY A 315 -3.52 -10.50 -6.85
N LYS A 316 -2.91 -10.44 -5.67
CA LYS A 316 -3.25 -9.48 -4.62
C LYS A 316 -2.04 -9.12 -3.78
N TRP A 317 -2.05 -7.91 -3.21
CA TRP A 317 -1.10 -7.52 -2.18
C TRP A 317 -1.56 -7.95 -0.79
N VAL A 318 -0.59 -8.36 0.03
CA VAL A 318 -0.77 -8.60 1.47
C VAL A 318 0.26 -7.77 2.25
N ALA A 319 -0.18 -7.19 3.37
CA ALA A 319 0.65 -6.30 4.17
C ALA A 319 1.57 -7.03 5.17
N HIS A 320 1.39 -8.33 5.35
CA HIS A 320 2.13 -9.10 6.34
C HIS A 320 2.41 -10.53 5.85
N TRP A 321 3.61 -11.05 6.14
CA TRP A 321 4.03 -12.38 5.71
C TRP A 321 3.10 -13.51 6.17
N LYS A 322 2.45 -13.35 7.33
CA LYS A 322 1.48 -14.33 7.85
C LYS A 322 0.25 -14.50 6.96
N MET A 323 -0.10 -13.48 6.18
CA MET A 323 -1.27 -13.53 5.29
C MET A 323 -1.02 -14.28 3.98
N VAL A 324 0.23 -14.49 3.59
CA VAL A 324 0.59 -15.11 2.30
C VAL A 324 -0.08 -16.46 2.10
N ASN A 325 0.12 -17.38 3.03
CA ASN A 325 -0.41 -18.75 2.93
C ASN A 325 -1.91 -18.85 3.24
N ILE A 326 -2.49 -17.82 3.86
CA ILE A 326 -3.92 -17.73 4.12
C ILE A 326 -4.69 -17.34 2.85
N VAL A 327 -4.15 -16.42 2.07
CA VAL A 327 -4.81 -15.89 0.87
C VAL A 327 -4.49 -16.72 -0.38
N ARG A 328 -3.33 -17.37 -0.45
CA ARG A 328 -2.89 -18.16 -1.61
C ARG A 328 -3.94 -19.13 -2.16
N PRO A 329 -4.69 -19.91 -1.35
CA PRO A 329 -5.68 -20.86 -1.87
C PRO A 329 -6.74 -20.26 -2.78
N VAL A 330 -7.01 -18.96 -2.64
CA VAL A 330 -7.99 -18.24 -3.49
C VAL A 330 -7.55 -18.25 -4.96
N TRP A 331 -6.26 -18.02 -5.22
CA TRP A 331 -5.72 -18.01 -6.58
C TRP A 331 -5.32 -19.39 -7.09
N GLU A 332 -4.96 -20.32 -6.21
CA GLU A 332 -4.71 -21.72 -6.60
C GLU A 332 -5.93 -22.35 -7.28
N LYS A 333 -7.14 -21.96 -6.88
CA LYS A 333 -8.41 -22.46 -7.48
C LYS A 333 -8.57 -22.10 -8.95
N ILE A 334 -7.85 -21.12 -9.49
CA ILE A 334 -7.92 -20.73 -10.89
C ILE A 334 -7.38 -21.85 -11.79
N GLY A 335 -6.36 -22.58 -11.34
CA GLY A 335 -5.67 -23.61 -12.11
C GLY A 335 -4.75 -23.07 -13.21
N GLU A 336 -4.61 -21.77 -13.34
CA GLU A 336 -3.81 -21.04 -14.32
C GLU A 336 -2.84 -20.09 -13.60
N ALA A 337 -1.73 -19.75 -14.23
CA ALA A 337 -0.75 -18.84 -13.64
C ALA A 337 -1.29 -17.44 -13.40
N ASN A 338 -2.17 -16.95 -14.26
CA ASN A 338 -2.78 -15.63 -14.18
C ASN A 338 -4.15 -15.61 -14.87
N GLN A 339 -4.80 -14.47 -14.88
CA GLN A 339 -6.09 -14.26 -15.54
C GLN A 339 -6.00 -13.27 -16.73
N VAL A 340 -4.82 -13.12 -17.31
CA VAL A 340 -4.57 -12.24 -18.43
C VAL A 340 -5.37 -12.68 -19.64
N GLY A 341 -5.95 -11.70 -20.36
CA GLY A 341 -6.67 -11.95 -21.60
C GLY A 341 -8.15 -12.33 -21.41
N ARG A 342 -8.71 -12.18 -20.22
CA ARG A 342 -10.16 -12.29 -20.05
C ARG A 342 -10.88 -11.21 -20.88
N LYS A 343 -12.02 -11.59 -21.46
CA LYS A 343 -12.78 -10.68 -22.30
C LYS A 343 -13.63 -9.74 -21.47
N PHE A 344 -13.36 -8.46 -21.61
CA PHE A 344 -14.14 -7.35 -21.07
C PHE A 344 -14.48 -6.37 -22.19
N PRO A 345 -15.52 -5.52 -22.02
CA PRO A 345 -15.78 -4.42 -22.94
C PRO A 345 -14.54 -3.51 -23.05
N ALA A 346 -14.30 -2.97 -24.24
CA ALA A 346 -13.25 -1.99 -24.45
C ALA A 346 -13.47 -0.74 -23.59
N LEU A 347 -12.40 -0.05 -23.23
CA LEU A 347 -12.50 1.25 -22.57
C LEU A 347 -13.25 2.25 -23.44
N THR A 348 -14.11 3.02 -22.82
CA THR A 348 -14.80 4.15 -23.41
C THR A 348 -14.40 5.45 -22.69
N TYR A 349 -14.62 6.59 -23.35
CA TYR A 349 -14.23 7.92 -22.87
C TYR A 349 -15.43 8.86 -23.00
N THR A 350 -16.53 8.49 -22.35
CA THR A 350 -17.78 9.25 -22.36
C THR A 350 -17.93 10.08 -21.09
N GLN A 351 -18.86 11.03 -21.08
CA GLN A 351 -19.23 11.77 -19.88
C GLN A 351 -19.69 10.82 -18.76
N GLN A 352 -20.42 9.76 -19.12
CA GLN A 352 -20.86 8.76 -18.15
C GLN A 352 -19.69 8.03 -17.47
N ASP A 353 -18.63 7.75 -18.21
CA ASP A 353 -17.42 7.15 -17.63
C ASP A 353 -16.75 8.11 -16.64
N ALA A 354 -16.67 9.40 -16.99
CA ALA A 354 -16.11 10.43 -16.12
C ALA A 354 -16.95 10.61 -14.84
N ASP A 355 -18.26 10.70 -14.98
CA ASP A 355 -19.20 10.81 -13.84
C ASP A 355 -19.08 9.58 -12.92
N GLY A 356 -18.88 8.40 -13.49
CA GLY A 356 -18.71 7.16 -12.75
C GLY A 356 -17.46 7.14 -11.87
N LEU A 357 -16.39 7.84 -12.26
CA LEU A 357 -15.12 7.90 -11.53
C LEU A 357 -15.16 8.82 -10.31
N ILE A 358 -16.20 9.60 -10.15
CA ILE A 358 -16.47 10.46 -8.99
C ILE A 358 -17.85 10.19 -8.37
N LEU A 359 -18.45 9.04 -8.68
CA LEU A 359 -19.80 8.68 -8.26
C LEU A 359 -19.87 8.39 -6.77
N LEU A 360 -20.63 9.20 -6.04
CA LEU A 360 -21.03 8.94 -4.65
C LEU A 360 -22.31 8.10 -4.61
N GLU A 361 -22.40 7.23 -3.62
CA GLU A 361 -23.59 6.46 -3.30
C GLU A 361 -24.02 6.73 -1.85
N PRO A 362 -25.32 6.61 -1.52
CA PRO A 362 -25.78 6.78 -0.14
C PRO A 362 -25.09 5.80 0.81
N ALA A 363 -24.50 6.34 1.88
CA ALA A 363 -23.83 5.55 2.92
C ALA A 363 -23.77 6.36 4.22
N PRO A 364 -23.54 5.72 5.38
CA PRO A 364 -23.56 6.39 6.67
C PRO A 364 -22.49 7.46 6.85
N ILE A 365 -22.84 8.52 7.54
CA ILE A 365 -21.93 9.51 8.18
C ILE A 365 -22.33 9.55 9.66
N THR A 366 -21.42 9.11 10.54
CA THR A 366 -21.73 8.89 11.95
C THR A 366 -20.65 9.44 12.88
N ILE A 367 -21.00 9.68 14.13
CA ILE A 367 -20.03 10.03 15.18
C ILE A 367 -19.01 8.91 15.35
N ARG A 368 -19.42 7.64 15.30
CA ARG A 368 -18.49 6.52 15.36
C ARG A 368 -17.49 6.55 14.20
N GLY A 369 -17.96 6.89 12.99
CA GLY A 369 -17.09 7.08 11.84
C GLY A 369 -16.09 8.21 12.04
N ALA A 370 -16.53 9.36 12.58
CA ALA A 370 -15.66 10.48 12.91
C ALA A 370 -14.60 10.10 13.95
N ARG A 371 -14.99 9.40 15.00
CA ARG A 371 -14.05 8.91 16.03
C ARG A 371 -13.02 7.94 15.47
N ASN A 372 -13.42 7.04 14.58
CA ASN A 372 -12.49 6.13 13.91
C ASN A 372 -11.47 6.91 13.08
N LEU A 373 -11.91 7.85 12.25
CA LEU A 373 -11.02 8.68 11.44
C LEU A 373 -9.99 9.41 12.32
N LEU A 374 -10.43 10.08 13.37
CA LEU A 374 -9.58 10.87 14.24
C LEU A 374 -8.62 10.02 15.09
N SER A 375 -9.14 8.95 15.68
CA SER A 375 -8.31 8.05 16.51
C SER A 375 -7.16 7.47 15.74
N VAL A 376 -7.43 6.91 14.57
CA VAL A 376 -6.39 6.29 13.73
C VAL A 376 -5.47 7.35 13.12
N ALA A 377 -5.99 8.51 12.71
CA ALA A 377 -5.16 9.61 12.18
C ALA A 377 -4.19 10.16 13.23
N ILE A 378 -4.64 10.35 14.47
CA ILE A 378 -3.77 10.81 15.56
C ILE A 378 -2.71 9.75 15.89
N GLN A 379 -3.09 8.48 15.96
CA GLN A 379 -2.14 7.39 16.20
C GLN A 379 -1.11 7.27 15.06
N TYR A 380 -1.56 7.43 13.81
CA TYR A 380 -0.65 7.44 12.67
C TYR A 380 0.33 8.62 12.74
N GLY A 381 -0.16 9.83 13.01
CA GLY A 381 0.68 11.01 13.22
C GLY A 381 1.70 10.83 14.35
N ASN A 382 1.31 10.14 15.41
CA ASN A 382 2.20 9.77 16.51
C ASN A 382 3.34 8.84 16.06
N ALA A 383 3.02 7.79 15.30
CA ALA A 383 4.02 6.89 14.72
C ALA A 383 4.94 7.62 13.72
N PHE A 384 4.35 8.44 12.86
CA PHE A 384 5.09 9.23 11.87
C PHE A 384 6.10 10.19 12.53
N ALA A 385 5.70 10.87 13.61
CA ALA A 385 6.59 11.77 14.35
C ALA A 385 7.80 11.03 14.99
N GLN A 386 7.69 9.71 15.15
CA GLN A 386 8.77 8.83 15.61
C GLN A 386 9.62 8.24 14.48
N GLY A 387 9.35 8.62 13.24
CA GLY A 387 10.06 8.12 12.06
C GLY A 387 9.48 6.84 11.46
N MET A 388 8.32 6.40 11.92
CA MET A 388 7.62 5.22 11.39
C MET A 388 6.53 5.64 10.42
N GLN A 389 6.55 5.13 9.20
CA GLN A 389 5.53 5.40 8.20
C GLN A 389 4.53 4.27 7.97
N ALA A 390 4.74 3.11 8.55
CA ALA A 390 3.77 2.02 8.60
C ALA A 390 3.58 1.58 10.04
N ALA A 391 2.35 1.48 10.49
CA ALA A 391 2.01 1.08 11.84
C ALA A 391 0.74 0.21 11.86
N ALA A 392 0.73 -0.81 12.72
CA ALA A 392 -0.44 -1.63 12.96
C ALA A 392 -1.35 -0.89 13.94
N LEU A 393 -2.50 -0.42 13.49
CA LEU A 393 -3.40 0.46 14.23
C LEU A 393 -4.84 -0.03 14.21
N LYS A 394 -5.61 0.35 15.24
CA LYS A 394 -7.06 0.33 15.28
C LYS A 394 -7.57 1.48 16.15
N ALA A 395 -8.83 1.83 16.01
CA ALA A 395 -9.42 2.93 16.79
C ALA A 395 -9.37 2.65 18.31
N ALA A 396 -9.22 3.68 19.12
CA ALA A 396 -9.17 3.55 20.57
C ALA A 396 -10.41 2.87 21.17
N ASP A 397 -11.58 3.13 20.59
CA ASP A 397 -12.83 2.46 21.00
C ASP A 397 -12.80 0.93 20.80
N ASP A 398 -11.90 0.43 19.96
CA ASP A 398 -11.73 -0.99 19.68
C ASP A 398 -10.57 -1.62 20.46
N PHE A 399 -9.87 -0.87 21.29
CA PHE A 399 -8.81 -1.42 22.13
C PHE A 399 -9.37 -2.47 23.10
N GLY A 400 -8.68 -3.60 23.22
CA GLY A 400 -9.13 -4.73 24.02
C GLY A 400 -10.23 -5.59 23.37
N ASN A 401 -10.72 -5.22 22.20
CA ASN A 401 -11.64 -6.05 21.42
C ASN A 401 -10.84 -6.90 20.42
N ASP A 402 -10.62 -8.17 20.75
CA ASP A 402 -9.84 -9.09 19.93
C ASP A 402 -10.57 -9.52 18.65
N ASP A 403 -11.86 -9.24 18.51
CA ASP A 403 -12.62 -9.50 17.29
C ASP A 403 -12.31 -8.47 16.16
N ILE A 404 -11.67 -7.36 16.52
CA ILE A 404 -11.23 -6.33 15.57
C ILE A 404 -9.71 -6.39 15.49
N LEU A 405 -9.20 -6.77 14.31
CA LEU A 405 -7.76 -6.83 14.08
C LEU A 405 -7.15 -5.45 13.86
N TYR A 406 -5.86 -5.35 14.18
CA TYR A 406 -5.03 -4.25 13.71
C TYR A 406 -4.92 -4.28 12.19
N LEU A 407 -4.96 -3.10 11.58
CA LEU A 407 -4.72 -2.90 10.16
C LEU A 407 -3.38 -2.21 9.95
N MET A 408 -2.65 -2.61 8.92
CA MET A 408 -1.43 -1.90 8.53
C MET A 408 -1.83 -0.57 7.88
N GLU A 409 -1.53 0.53 8.58
CA GLU A 409 -1.78 1.90 8.11
C GLU A 409 -0.46 2.51 7.62
N ASP A 410 -0.52 3.20 6.48
CA ASP A 410 0.61 3.92 5.88
C ASP A 410 0.27 5.41 5.65
N MET A 411 1.12 6.14 4.93
CA MET A 411 0.90 7.56 4.67
C MET A 411 -0.44 7.82 3.97
N ALA A 412 -0.79 7.02 2.95
CA ALA A 412 -2.03 7.19 2.22
C ALA A 412 -3.26 7.05 3.11
N THR A 413 -3.26 6.06 4.00
CA THR A 413 -4.37 5.80 4.92
C THR A 413 -4.48 6.84 6.03
N GLY A 414 -3.36 7.40 6.49
CA GLY A 414 -3.33 8.51 7.43
C GLY A 414 -3.86 9.80 6.82
N GLU A 415 -3.42 10.11 5.61
CA GLU A 415 -3.81 11.33 4.88
C GLU A 415 -5.30 11.34 4.55
N ILE A 416 -5.86 10.27 4.00
CA ILE A 416 -7.28 10.23 3.62
C ILE A 416 -8.20 10.41 4.83
N ARG A 417 -7.81 9.92 6.01
CA ARG A 417 -8.62 10.09 7.23
C ARG A 417 -8.77 11.56 7.60
N LEU A 418 -7.70 12.31 7.56
CA LEU A 418 -7.72 13.75 7.82
C LEU A 418 -8.43 14.52 6.69
N SER A 419 -8.27 14.10 5.44
CA SER A 419 -8.97 14.70 4.30
C SER A 419 -10.49 14.56 4.42
N ILE A 420 -11.00 13.42 4.84
CA ILE A 420 -12.44 13.22 5.07
C ILE A 420 -12.94 14.07 6.23
N VAL A 421 -12.20 14.20 7.32
CA VAL A 421 -12.53 15.07 8.44
C VAL A 421 -12.65 16.53 7.99
N TRP A 422 -11.67 17.01 7.22
CA TRP A 422 -11.70 18.34 6.61
C TRP A 422 -12.96 18.53 5.75
N GLU A 423 -13.24 17.58 4.88
CA GLU A 423 -14.39 17.58 3.98
C GLU A 423 -15.70 17.71 4.76
N TRP A 424 -15.87 16.91 5.81
CA TRP A 424 -17.09 16.93 6.61
C TRP A 424 -17.32 18.28 7.30
N VAL A 425 -16.27 18.88 7.85
CA VAL A 425 -16.38 20.17 8.53
C VAL A 425 -16.57 21.32 7.55
N HIS A 426 -15.77 21.38 6.51
CA HIS A 426 -15.76 22.52 5.58
C HIS A 426 -16.91 22.50 4.57
N LYS A 427 -17.48 21.34 4.31
CA LYS A 427 -18.62 21.17 3.40
C LYS A 427 -19.97 20.99 4.10
N GLY A 428 -19.97 20.99 5.42
CA GLY A 428 -21.21 20.86 6.20
C GLY A 428 -21.87 19.51 6.07
N ALA A 429 -21.10 18.43 6.24
CA ALA A 429 -21.64 17.07 6.22
C ALA A 429 -22.73 16.90 7.27
N LYS A 430 -23.78 16.17 6.92
CA LYS A 430 -24.89 15.86 7.81
C LYS A 430 -24.79 14.44 8.32
N PHE A 431 -24.97 14.27 9.63
CA PHE A 431 -25.05 12.95 10.23
C PHE A 431 -26.28 12.19 9.73
N THR A 432 -26.13 10.90 9.53
CA THR A 432 -27.20 10.04 9.03
C THR A 432 -28.01 9.35 10.12
N VAL A 433 -27.48 9.30 11.34
CA VAL A 433 -28.09 8.65 12.50
C VAL A 433 -27.89 9.49 13.76
N ASP A 434 -28.76 9.28 14.75
CA ASP A 434 -28.62 9.87 16.07
C ASP A 434 -27.42 9.26 16.82
N ASP A 435 -26.76 10.08 17.65
CA ASP A 435 -25.74 9.65 18.61
C ASP A 435 -26.08 10.15 20.00
N PRO A 436 -26.67 9.31 20.86
CA PRO A 436 -27.07 9.75 22.22
C PRO A 436 -25.90 10.22 23.06
N GLY A 437 -24.69 9.69 22.85
CA GLY A 437 -23.49 10.04 23.63
C GLY A 437 -23.05 11.49 23.46
N THR A 438 -23.23 12.07 22.28
CA THR A 438 -22.90 13.47 21.96
C THR A 438 -24.12 14.39 21.89
N GLY A 439 -25.33 13.80 21.84
CA GLY A 439 -26.56 14.53 21.60
C GLY A 439 -26.80 14.92 20.14
N VAL A 440 -25.94 14.47 19.21
CA VAL A 440 -26.09 14.69 17.78
C VAL A 440 -27.28 13.90 17.25
N ARG A 441 -28.06 14.52 16.37
CA ARG A 441 -29.20 13.91 15.70
C ARG A 441 -28.97 13.76 14.19
N ALA A 442 -29.64 12.82 13.60
CA ALA A 442 -29.69 12.69 12.14
C ALA A 442 -30.11 14.03 11.50
N GLY A 443 -29.36 14.50 10.51
CA GLY A 443 -29.55 15.80 9.86
C GLY A 443 -28.74 16.95 10.47
N ASP A 444 -28.16 16.80 11.65
CA ASP A 444 -27.26 17.79 12.22
C ASP A 444 -25.98 17.90 11.41
N ILE A 445 -25.43 19.12 11.32
CA ILE A 445 -24.21 19.43 10.58
C ILE A 445 -22.97 19.14 11.46
N PHE A 446 -21.92 18.63 10.85
CA PHE A 446 -20.62 18.47 11.48
C PHE A 446 -19.94 19.84 11.64
N THR A 447 -19.89 20.36 12.87
CA THR A 447 -19.34 21.69 13.17
C THR A 447 -17.87 21.64 13.59
N LYS A 448 -17.20 22.78 13.51
CA LYS A 448 -15.81 22.93 14.01
C LYS A 448 -15.71 22.68 15.51
N GLU A 449 -16.68 23.14 16.27
CA GLU A 449 -16.77 22.95 17.72
C GLU A 449 -16.87 21.46 18.06
N LEU A 450 -17.72 20.73 17.34
CA LEU A 450 -17.87 19.30 17.52
C LEU A 450 -16.55 18.57 17.14
N LEU A 451 -15.92 18.95 16.03
CA LEU A 451 -14.64 18.35 15.65
C LEU A 451 -13.56 18.55 16.72
N ARG A 452 -13.41 19.75 17.25
CA ARG A 452 -12.46 20.02 18.34
C ARG A 452 -12.74 19.17 19.57
N SER A 453 -14.01 19.05 19.94
CA SER A 453 -14.43 18.20 21.06
C SER A 453 -14.05 16.73 20.83
N LEU A 454 -14.28 16.21 19.63
CA LEU A 454 -13.93 14.84 19.28
C LEU A 454 -12.40 14.61 19.24
N ILE A 455 -11.64 15.57 18.73
CA ILE A 455 -10.16 15.53 18.78
C ILE A 455 -9.68 15.43 20.23
N ASP A 456 -10.20 16.28 21.12
CA ASP A 456 -9.83 16.26 22.52
C ASP A 456 -10.18 14.93 23.20
N GLU A 457 -11.38 14.42 22.96
CA GLU A 457 -11.84 13.16 23.53
C GLU A 457 -10.99 11.96 23.04
N GLU A 458 -10.71 11.88 21.75
CA GLU A 458 -9.88 10.80 21.20
C GLU A 458 -8.43 10.90 21.70
N TYR A 459 -7.89 12.11 21.78
CA TYR A 459 -6.56 12.35 22.33
C TYR A 459 -6.46 11.90 23.80
N GLU A 460 -7.46 12.23 24.64
CA GLU A 460 -7.51 11.80 26.03
C GLU A 460 -7.60 10.27 26.18
N LYS A 461 -8.36 9.61 25.32
CA LYS A 461 -8.40 8.14 25.30
C LYS A 461 -7.02 7.54 25.03
N LEU A 462 -6.27 8.12 24.09
CA LEU A 462 -4.93 7.65 23.75
C LEU A 462 -3.92 7.91 24.87
N LEU A 463 -4.02 9.06 25.56
CA LEU A 463 -3.18 9.34 26.74
C LEU A 463 -3.38 8.32 27.87
N LYS A 464 -4.60 7.86 28.04
CA LYS A 464 -4.98 6.91 29.10
C LYS A 464 -4.76 5.45 28.72
N ALA A 465 -4.61 5.15 27.43
CA ALA A 465 -4.41 3.79 26.95
C ALA A 465 -3.06 3.22 27.38
N ASP A 466 -2.97 1.89 27.47
CA ASP A 466 -1.69 1.20 27.71
C ASP A 466 -0.72 1.41 26.54
N ASN A 467 0.57 1.47 26.81
CA ASN A 467 1.59 1.63 25.77
C ASN A 467 1.64 0.48 24.77
N LYS A 468 1.11 -0.70 25.12
CA LYS A 468 0.94 -1.81 24.17
C LYS A 468 -0.09 -1.55 23.09
N ASP A 469 -1.09 -0.70 23.39
CA ASP A 469 -2.18 -0.36 22.48
C ASP A 469 -1.88 0.90 21.66
N VAL A 470 -1.08 1.81 22.23
CA VAL A 470 -0.62 3.03 21.56
C VAL A 470 0.84 2.88 21.20
N TYR A 471 1.16 3.04 19.92
CA TYR A 471 2.48 2.86 19.36
C TYR A 471 3.46 3.96 19.80
N ASP A 472 3.65 4.12 21.10
CA ASP A 472 4.51 5.14 21.68
C ASP A 472 4.90 4.82 23.11
N ALA A 473 6.19 4.83 23.37
CA ALA A 473 6.74 4.89 24.72
C ALA A 473 6.73 6.32 25.28
N SER A 474 6.50 7.36 24.47
CA SER A 474 6.63 8.77 24.82
C SER A 474 5.39 9.58 24.44
N LYS A 475 4.26 9.28 25.06
CA LYS A 475 2.98 9.98 24.85
C LYS A 475 3.03 11.48 25.10
N THR A 476 4.04 11.96 25.81
CA THR A 476 4.20 13.38 26.13
C THR A 476 4.97 14.17 25.06
N THR A 477 5.62 13.52 24.10
CA THR A 477 6.45 14.17 23.09
C THR A 477 5.79 14.15 21.72
N THR A 478 5.43 12.98 21.21
CA THR A 478 4.96 12.82 19.82
C THR A 478 3.45 12.82 19.69
N LEU A 479 2.72 12.30 20.66
CA LEU A 479 1.25 12.32 20.65
C LEU A 479 0.67 13.76 20.65
N PRO A 480 1.21 14.73 21.41
CA PRO A 480 0.79 16.12 21.30
C PRO A 480 1.00 16.72 19.91
N ILE A 481 2.10 16.37 19.24
CA ILE A 481 2.36 16.81 17.86
C ILE A 481 1.29 16.25 16.91
N ALA A 482 0.95 14.98 17.05
CA ALA A 482 -0.11 14.36 16.26
C ALA A 482 -1.47 15.03 16.45
N ARG A 483 -1.80 15.43 17.68
CA ARG A 483 -3.00 16.22 17.97
C ARG A 483 -2.98 17.56 17.25
N GLU A 484 -1.86 18.30 17.31
CA GLU A 484 -1.71 19.57 16.62
C GLU A 484 -1.88 19.43 15.10
N ILE A 485 -1.36 18.36 14.51
CA ILE A 485 -1.58 18.05 13.08
C ILE A 485 -3.09 17.90 12.79
N ALA A 486 -3.83 17.18 13.61
CA ALA A 486 -5.27 17.03 13.44
C ALA A 486 -6.02 18.38 13.55
N GLU A 487 -5.58 19.27 14.42
CA GLU A 487 -6.13 20.63 14.57
C GLU A 487 -6.00 21.50 13.31
N ILE A 488 -4.99 21.26 12.47
CA ILE A 488 -4.79 22.02 11.23
C ILE A 488 -5.97 21.83 10.26
N TYR A 489 -6.66 20.70 10.35
CA TYR A 489 -7.80 20.37 9.49
C TYR A 489 -9.15 20.97 9.96
N VAL A 490 -9.18 21.64 11.12
CA VAL A 490 -10.34 22.37 11.62
C VAL A 490 -10.46 23.74 10.94
#